data_95d1840120a3078cc483680326c3971a
#
_entry.id   95d1840120a3078cc483680326c3971a
#
_cell.length_a   1.000
_cell.length_b   1.000
_cell.length_c   1.000
_cell.angle_alpha   90.00
_cell.angle_beta   90.00
_cell.angle_gamma   90.00
#
_symmetry.space_group_name_H-M   'P 1'
#
loop_
_entity.id
_entity.type
_entity.pdbx_description
1 polymer ?
#
loop_
_entity_poly.entity_id
_entity_poly.type
_entity_poly.pdbx_seq_one_letter_code
_entity_poly.pdbx_strand_id
1 'polypeptide(L)'
;MVKRLKELLSPIIGVDAAASVIASYDVIGDIAIIKVPEQAFEYRQAVGSAIMNDNKSIKSVWAQVSPVQGEYRLRELANIAGEDRSVTVHRESGCIFSLDVREVYFSPRLSHERERIASLVGEGERVFNMFAGVGAFSIVIAKRVNNVKVYSAEINEAAYRYMLMNIEQNKLKSTVIPILDDARNVAARLRHGVDRVLMPLPERAMEYYEDAIASLDGGGWIHLYLHVKRIRSEDIIYSAKDKLKPYGGSVESYRIVREVGPSTLQLVFDIKFNSI
;
A
#
# COMPACT_ATOMS: atom_id res chain seq x y z
N MET A 1 -20.31 4.52 7.95
CA MET A 1 -20.07 3.09 7.59
C MET A 1 -19.95 2.18 8.80
N VAL A 2 -19.00 2.40 9.72
CA VAL A 2 -18.72 1.50 10.87
C VAL A 2 -19.96 1.28 11.79
N LYS A 3 -20.67 2.35 12.13
CA LYS A 3 -21.86 2.27 13.00
C LYS A 3 -23.01 1.50 12.34
N ARG A 4 -23.21 1.71 11.04
CA ARG A 4 -24.29 1.10 10.25
C ARG A 4 -24.17 -0.43 10.13
N LEU A 5 -22.98 -0.98 9.93
CA LEU A 5 -22.79 -2.44 9.84
C LEU A 5 -23.18 -3.14 11.17
N LYS A 6 -22.81 -2.57 12.32
CA LYS A 6 -23.19 -3.11 13.63
C LYS A 6 -24.70 -3.04 13.86
N GLU A 7 -25.35 -1.96 13.43
CA GLU A 7 -26.81 -1.80 13.50
C GLU A 7 -27.55 -2.84 12.63
N LEU A 8 -27.00 -3.16 11.46
CA LEU A 8 -27.56 -4.19 10.57
C LEU A 8 -27.38 -5.62 11.12
N LEU A 9 -26.29 -5.85 11.83
CA LEU A 9 -25.98 -7.16 12.40
C LEU A 9 -26.73 -7.45 13.72
N SER A 10 -26.98 -6.42 14.55
CA SER A 10 -27.60 -6.59 15.88
C SER A 10 -28.90 -7.41 15.87
N PRO A 11 -29.85 -7.23 14.94
CA PRO A 11 -31.06 -8.05 14.90
C PRO A 11 -30.83 -9.49 14.40
N ILE A 12 -29.68 -9.77 13.79
CA ILE A 12 -29.36 -11.08 13.17
C ILE A 12 -28.56 -11.96 14.13
N ILE A 13 -27.54 -11.39 14.78
CA ILE A 13 -26.56 -12.13 15.62
C ILE A 13 -26.58 -11.70 17.10
N GLY A 14 -27.47 -10.78 17.47
CA GLY A 14 -27.53 -10.20 18.81
C GLY A 14 -26.60 -9.00 19.01
N VAL A 15 -26.91 -8.18 20.00
CA VAL A 15 -26.21 -6.90 20.26
C VAL A 15 -24.75 -7.14 20.66
N ASP A 16 -24.49 -8.09 21.54
CA ASP A 16 -23.15 -8.37 22.05
C ASP A 16 -22.23 -8.93 20.96
N ALA A 17 -22.72 -9.88 20.16
CA ALA A 17 -21.95 -10.42 19.02
C ALA A 17 -21.69 -9.34 17.97
N ALA A 18 -22.68 -8.51 17.64
CA ALA A 18 -22.51 -7.40 16.69
C ALA A 18 -21.51 -6.34 17.20
N ALA A 19 -21.46 -6.10 18.53
CA ALA A 19 -20.50 -5.18 19.13
C ALA A 19 -19.04 -5.65 18.95
N SER A 20 -18.80 -6.97 18.94
CA SER A 20 -17.48 -7.57 18.77
C SER A 20 -16.94 -7.50 17.32
N VAL A 21 -17.83 -7.33 16.32
CA VAL A 21 -17.44 -7.24 14.91
C VAL A 21 -16.64 -5.96 14.64
N ILE A 22 -15.49 -6.10 13.98
CA ILE A 22 -14.72 -4.95 13.45
C ILE A 22 -15.43 -4.47 12.17
N ALA A 23 -16.21 -3.40 12.28
CA ALA A 23 -17.09 -2.94 11.22
C ALA A 23 -16.38 -2.18 10.06
N SER A 24 -15.06 -1.99 10.12
CA SER A 24 -14.27 -1.41 9.03
C SER A 24 -13.78 -2.50 8.08
N TYR A 25 -14.00 -2.31 6.79
CA TYR A 25 -13.52 -3.19 5.73
C TYR A 25 -12.93 -2.40 4.57
N ASP A 26 -12.03 -3.03 3.80
CA ASP A 26 -11.49 -2.49 2.57
C ASP A 26 -12.36 -2.90 1.39
N VAL A 27 -12.56 -1.99 0.44
CA VAL A 27 -13.24 -2.29 -0.83
C VAL A 27 -12.24 -2.12 -1.96
N ILE A 28 -11.96 -3.20 -2.67
CA ILE A 28 -11.05 -3.25 -3.81
C ILE A 28 -11.90 -3.66 -5.02
N GLY A 29 -12.15 -2.72 -5.92
CA GLY A 29 -13.13 -2.94 -7.00
C GLY A 29 -14.50 -3.29 -6.42
N ASP A 30 -14.98 -4.47 -6.71
CA ASP A 30 -16.23 -5.02 -6.21
C ASP A 30 -16.06 -6.12 -5.13
N ILE A 31 -14.85 -6.24 -4.58
CA ILE A 31 -14.52 -7.16 -3.49
C ILE A 31 -14.37 -6.39 -2.17
N ALA A 32 -15.09 -6.83 -1.13
CA ALA A 32 -14.89 -6.36 0.24
C ALA A 32 -14.00 -7.34 1.02
N ILE A 33 -13.04 -6.80 1.78
CA ILE A 33 -12.18 -7.58 2.66
C ILE A 33 -12.34 -7.07 4.08
N ILE A 34 -12.80 -7.93 4.99
CA ILE A 34 -13.06 -7.61 6.39
C ILE A 34 -12.22 -8.49 7.31
N LYS A 35 -11.76 -7.94 8.42
CA LYS A 35 -11.19 -8.72 9.51
C LYS A 35 -12.31 -9.16 10.45
N VAL A 36 -12.57 -10.46 10.54
CA VAL A 36 -13.53 -11.03 11.47
C VAL A 36 -12.76 -11.58 12.67
N PRO A 37 -12.96 -11.02 13.89
CA PRO A 37 -12.33 -11.56 15.10
C PRO A 37 -12.77 -12.99 15.37
N GLU A 38 -11.92 -13.77 16.08
CA GLU A 38 -12.20 -15.17 16.39
C GLU A 38 -13.55 -15.35 17.12
N GLN A 39 -13.86 -14.46 18.06
CA GLN A 39 -15.11 -14.48 18.83
C GLN A 39 -16.37 -14.24 17.96
N ALA A 40 -16.22 -13.66 16.76
CA ALA A 40 -17.32 -13.40 15.83
C ALA A 40 -17.23 -14.28 14.57
N PHE A 41 -16.30 -15.24 14.52
CA PHE A 41 -16.02 -16.00 13.30
C PHE A 41 -17.17 -16.93 12.89
N GLU A 42 -17.94 -17.43 13.86
CA GLU A 42 -19.15 -18.21 13.59
C GLU A 42 -20.19 -17.42 12.80
N TYR A 43 -20.25 -16.08 12.97
CA TYR A 43 -21.20 -15.19 12.29
C TYR A 43 -20.68 -14.64 10.95
N ARG A 44 -19.53 -15.11 10.45
CA ARG A 44 -18.88 -14.55 9.25
C ARG A 44 -19.76 -14.47 8.03
N GLN A 45 -20.65 -15.47 7.83
CA GLN A 45 -21.58 -15.47 6.69
C GLN A 45 -22.66 -14.38 6.84
N ALA A 46 -23.18 -14.18 8.05
CA ALA A 46 -24.11 -13.10 8.34
C ALA A 46 -23.45 -11.72 8.13
N VAL A 47 -22.17 -11.58 8.55
CA VAL A 47 -21.39 -10.36 8.32
C VAL A 47 -21.20 -10.11 6.81
N GLY A 48 -20.85 -11.11 6.04
CA GLY A 48 -20.70 -11.01 4.58
C GLY A 48 -22.00 -10.61 3.90
N SER A 49 -23.11 -11.26 4.24
CA SER A 49 -24.44 -10.95 3.72
C SER A 49 -24.88 -9.54 4.06
N ALA A 50 -24.62 -9.07 5.28
CA ALA A 50 -24.95 -7.71 5.70
C ALA A 50 -24.17 -6.66 4.90
N ILE A 51 -22.87 -6.90 4.62
CA ILE A 51 -22.05 -6.02 3.78
C ILE A 51 -22.62 -5.92 2.36
N MET A 52 -22.97 -7.06 1.72
CA MET A 52 -23.55 -7.08 0.38
C MET A 52 -24.93 -6.44 0.31
N ASN A 53 -25.72 -6.56 1.38
CA ASN A 53 -27.02 -5.91 1.46
C ASN A 53 -26.92 -4.39 1.60
N ASP A 54 -25.93 -3.92 2.35
CA ASP A 54 -25.67 -2.49 2.56
C ASP A 54 -25.04 -1.81 1.33
N ASN A 55 -24.19 -2.53 0.60
CA ASN A 55 -23.54 -2.01 -0.60
C ASN A 55 -23.70 -2.97 -1.79
N LYS A 56 -24.64 -2.65 -2.68
CA LYS A 56 -24.97 -3.47 -3.87
C LYS A 56 -23.88 -3.51 -4.94
N SER A 57 -22.85 -2.65 -4.86
CA SER A 57 -21.71 -2.71 -5.75
C SER A 57 -20.75 -3.85 -5.39
N ILE A 58 -20.79 -4.36 -4.15
CA ILE A 58 -19.96 -5.47 -3.70
C ILE A 58 -20.56 -6.78 -4.19
N LYS A 59 -19.75 -7.58 -4.88
CA LYS A 59 -20.11 -8.88 -5.45
C LYS A 59 -19.50 -10.05 -4.71
N SER A 60 -18.41 -9.83 -3.98
CA SER A 60 -17.70 -10.85 -3.23
C SER A 60 -17.23 -10.28 -1.90
N VAL A 61 -17.33 -11.06 -0.82
CA VAL A 61 -16.85 -10.67 0.52
C VAL A 61 -15.92 -11.74 1.06
N TRP A 62 -14.75 -11.30 1.49
CA TRP A 62 -13.69 -12.16 2.01
C TRP A 62 -13.35 -11.79 3.45
N ALA A 63 -13.26 -12.80 4.31
CA ALA A 63 -12.73 -12.65 5.66
C ALA A 63 -11.22 -12.84 5.65
N GLN A 64 -10.49 -11.94 6.31
CA GLN A 64 -9.08 -12.11 6.60
C GLN A 64 -8.95 -13.09 7.77
N VAL A 65 -8.34 -14.25 7.53
CA VAL A 65 -8.17 -15.33 8.52
C VAL A 65 -6.75 -15.39 9.10
N SER A 66 -5.78 -14.71 8.47
CA SER A 66 -4.42 -14.55 9.01
C SER A 66 -3.99 -13.07 9.02
N PRO A 67 -3.00 -12.69 9.83
CA PRO A 67 -2.29 -11.42 9.65
C PRO A 67 -1.64 -11.35 8.27
N VAL A 68 -1.30 -10.13 7.82
CA VAL A 68 -0.40 -9.95 6.66
C VAL A 68 0.98 -10.47 7.07
N GLN A 69 1.54 -11.40 6.29
CA GLN A 69 2.80 -12.07 6.62
C GLN A 69 3.58 -12.48 5.38
N GLY A 70 4.82 -12.87 5.62
CA GLY A 70 5.72 -13.31 4.56
C GLY A 70 6.27 -12.16 3.72
N GLU A 71 7.18 -12.52 2.81
CA GLU A 71 7.88 -11.58 1.94
C GLU A 71 6.95 -10.85 0.98
N TYR A 72 5.90 -11.53 0.51
CA TYR A 72 4.91 -10.97 -0.42
C TYR A 72 3.76 -10.22 0.27
N ARG A 73 3.78 -10.11 1.60
CA ARG A 73 2.73 -9.44 2.39
C ARG A 73 1.33 -9.98 2.14
N LEU A 74 1.21 -11.26 1.93
CA LEU A 74 -0.07 -11.91 1.71
C LEU A 74 -0.78 -12.17 3.03
N ARG A 75 -2.07 -12.34 2.94
CA ARG A 75 -2.97 -12.76 4.03
C ARG A 75 -3.84 -13.89 3.53
N GLU A 76 -4.11 -14.85 4.36
CA GLU A 76 -5.09 -15.87 4.02
C GLU A 76 -6.48 -15.25 4.05
N LEU A 77 -7.24 -15.52 2.99
CA LEU A 77 -8.58 -15.02 2.80
C LEU A 77 -9.54 -16.20 2.59
N ALA A 78 -10.70 -16.15 3.26
CA ALA A 78 -11.80 -17.09 3.06
C ALA A 78 -13.00 -16.34 2.49
N ASN A 79 -13.59 -16.84 1.39
CA ASN A 79 -14.86 -16.29 0.89
C ASN A 79 -15.97 -16.56 1.91
N ILE A 80 -16.73 -15.52 2.26
CA ILE A 80 -17.79 -15.59 3.28
C ILE A 80 -19.17 -15.17 2.74
N ALA A 81 -19.23 -14.53 1.56
CA ALA A 81 -20.49 -14.25 0.88
C ALA A 81 -20.22 -13.84 -0.58
N GLY A 82 -21.23 -14.03 -1.41
CA GLY A 82 -21.22 -13.64 -2.83
C GLY A 82 -20.43 -14.60 -3.72
N GLU A 83 -19.86 -14.05 -4.79
CA GLU A 83 -19.08 -14.81 -5.75
C GLU A 83 -17.77 -15.31 -5.12
N ASP A 84 -17.41 -16.58 -5.35
CA ASP A 84 -16.07 -17.12 -4.99
C ASP A 84 -15.06 -16.72 -6.06
N ARG A 85 -14.75 -15.41 -6.12
CA ARG A 85 -13.86 -14.79 -7.09
C ARG A 85 -12.93 -13.81 -6.38
N SER A 86 -11.65 -13.99 -6.54
CA SER A 86 -10.59 -13.16 -5.94
C SER A 86 -10.02 -12.09 -6.88
N VAL A 87 -10.24 -12.26 -8.19
CA VAL A 87 -9.80 -11.27 -9.20
C VAL A 87 -10.80 -10.14 -9.30
N THR A 88 -10.32 -8.89 -9.31
CA THR A 88 -11.13 -7.69 -9.44
C THR A 88 -10.42 -6.58 -10.19
N VAL A 89 -11.18 -5.51 -10.52
CA VAL A 89 -10.67 -4.29 -11.16
C VAL A 89 -10.98 -3.10 -10.26
N HIS A 90 -9.95 -2.49 -9.72
CA HIS A 90 -10.06 -1.29 -8.89
C HIS A 90 -9.78 -0.03 -9.69
N ARG A 91 -10.50 1.05 -9.36
CA ARG A 91 -10.34 2.35 -10.03
C ARG A 91 -10.04 3.43 -9.00
N GLU A 92 -8.93 4.13 -9.19
CA GLU A 92 -8.55 5.29 -8.37
C GLU A 92 -7.66 6.24 -9.17
N SER A 93 -7.66 7.53 -8.85
CA SER A 93 -6.76 8.54 -9.43
C SER A 93 -6.73 8.54 -10.96
N GLY A 94 -7.86 8.20 -11.60
CA GLY A 94 -7.96 8.07 -13.07
C GLY A 94 -7.22 6.86 -13.65
N CYS A 95 -6.77 5.93 -12.81
CA CYS A 95 -6.09 4.68 -13.18
C CYS A 95 -6.99 3.48 -12.93
N ILE A 96 -6.67 2.39 -13.64
CA ILE A 96 -7.34 1.09 -13.56
C ILE A 96 -6.30 0.07 -13.07
N PHE A 97 -6.65 -0.72 -12.05
CA PHE A 97 -5.80 -1.75 -11.48
C PHE A 97 -6.53 -3.09 -11.45
N SER A 98 -6.08 -4.02 -12.29
CA SER A 98 -6.47 -5.43 -12.23
C SER A 98 -5.58 -6.14 -11.20
N LEU A 99 -6.17 -6.96 -10.34
CA LEU A 99 -5.43 -7.71 -9.32
C LEU A 99 -6.23 -8.89 -8.78
N ASP A 100 -5.53 -9.90 -8.26
CA ASP A 100 -6.09 -10.95 -7.41
C ASP A 100 -5.79 -10.64 -5.95
N VAL A 101 -6.82 -10.46 -5.13
CA VAL A 101 -6.66 -10.10 -3.70
C VAL A 101 -6.01 -11.19 -2.85
N ARG A 102 -5.90 -12.42 -3.35
CA ARG A 102 -5.23 -13.55 -2.68
C ARG A 102 -3.75 -13.63 -3.02
N GLU A 103 -3.35 -13.19 -4.23
CA GLU A 103 -1.99 -13.35 -4.73
C GLU A 103 -1.13 -12.10 -4.54
N VAL A 104 -1.78 -10.91 -4.41
CA VAL A 104 -1.03 -9.66 -4.33
C VAL A 104 -1.52 -8.76 -3.20
N TYR A 105 -0.61 -7.95 -2.67
CA TYR A 105 -0.96 -6.91 -1.72
C TYR A 105 -1.46 -5.66 -2.47
N PHE A 106 -2.63 -5.18 -2.07
CA PHE A 106 -3.15 -3.88 -2.46
C PHE A 106 -3.91 -3.23 -1.30
N SER A 107 -3.76 -1.92 -1.12
CA SER A 107 -4.52 -1.17 -0.11
C SER A 107 -5.15 0.08 -0.72
N PRO A 108 -6.48 0.16 -0.80
CA PRO A 108 -7.18 1.35 -1.28
C PRO A 108 -7.00 2.56 -0.36
N ARG A 109 -6.65 2.32 0.91
CA ARG A 109 -6.38 3.39 1.90
C ARG A 109 -5.14 4.22 1.57
N LEU A 110 -4.29 3.76 0.62
CA LEU A 110 -3.10 4.48 0.18
C LEU A 110 -3.37 5.38 -1.04
N SER A 111 -4.61 5.50 -1.53
CA SER A 111 -4.94 6.28 -2.73
C SER A 111 -4.48 7.73 -2.61
N HIS A 112 -4.83 8.42 -1.50
CA HIS A 112 -4.39 9.81 -1.28
C HIS A 112 -2.88 9.95 -1.16
N GLU A 113 -2.20 8.93 -0.62
CA GLU A 113 -0.74 8.95 -0.51
C GLU A 113 -0.09 8.77 -1.89
N ARG A 114 -0.63 7.93 -2.75
CA ARG A 114 -0.18 7.79 -4.15
C ARG A 114 -0.33 9.10 -4.92
N GLU A 115 -1.45 9.80 -4.74
CA GLU A 115 -1.67 11.12 -5.34
C GLU A 115 -0.69 12.17 -4.80
N ARG A 116 -0.43 12.17 -3.48
CA ARG A 116 0.54 13.07 -2.87
C ARG A 116 1.94 12.86 -3.46
N ILE A 117 2.42 11.63 -3.49
CA ILE A 117 3.72 11.31 -4.07
C ILE A 117 3.78 11.76 -5.54
N ALA A 118 2.75 11.46 -6.33
CA ALA A 118 2.70 11.90 -7.73
C ALA A 118 2.72 13.44 -7.88
N SER A 119 2.23 14.19 -6.88
CA SER A 119 2.29 15.66 -6.89
C SER A 119 3.66 16.23 -6.52
N LEU A 120 4.52 15.44 -5.88
CA LEU A 120 5.88 15.82 -5.50
C LEU A 120 6.93 15.48 -6.57
N VAL A 121 6.58 14.62 -7.53
CA VAL A 121 7.47 14.23 -8.63
C VAL A 121 7.48 15.33 -9.67
N GLY A 122 8.68 15.81 -10.02
CA GLY A 122 8.91 16.79 -11.09
C GLY A 122 8.97 16.15 -12.47
N GLU A 123 8.72 16.95 -13.50
CA GLU A 123 8.91 16.53 -14.89
C GLU A 123 10.38 16.19 -15.14
N GLY A 124 10.63 15.11 -15.87
CA GLY A 124 11.97 14.63 -16.20
C GLY A 124 12.65 13.79 -15.11
N GLU A 125 12.07 13.67 -13.90
CA GLU A 125 12.65 12.88 -12.82
C GLU A 125 12.74 11.38 -13.17
N ARG A 126 13.79 10.75 -12.67
CA ARG A 126 13.98 9.30 -12.63
C ARG A 126 13.60 8.82 -11.24
N VAL A 127 12.52 8.06 -11.15
CA VAL A 127 11.97 7.58 -9.89
C VAL A 127 12.25 6.09 -9.75
N PHE A 128 12.69 5.64 -8.59
CA PHE A 128 12.81 4.23 -8.24
C PHE A 128 11.77 3.85 -7.19
N ASN A 129 10.82 3.02 -7.57
CA ASN A 129 9.88 2.38 -6.64
C ASN A 129 10.42 1.00 -6.29
N MET A 130 10.97 0.85 -5.08
CA MET A 130 11.65 -0.37 -4.64
C MET A 130 10.69 -1.54 -4.39
N PHE A 131 9.41 -1.28 -4.13
CA PHE A 131 8.41 -2.28 -3.76
C PHE A 131 7.10 -1.97 -4.47
N ALA A 132 7.06 -2.25 -5.77
CA ALA A 132 6.04 -1.72 -6.66
C ALA A 132 4.67 -2.39 -6.54
N GLY A 133 4.61 -3.66 -6.08
CA GLY A 133 3.38 -4.43 -6.09
C GLY A 133 2.79 -4.51 -7.50
N VAL A 134 1.51 -4.27 -7.61
CA VAL A 134 0.80 -4.20 -8.91
C VAL A 134 1.06 -2.88 -9.68
N GLY A 135 2.08 -2.12 -9.29
CA GLY A 135 2.48 -0.87 -9.95
C GLY A 135 1.73 0.38 -9.49
N ALA A 136 1.01 0.34 -8.38
CA ALA A 136 0.05 1.38 -8.03
C ALA A 136 0.67 2.79 -7.90
N PHE A 137 1.78 2.97 -7.16
CA PHE A 137 2.48 4.26 -7.11
C PHE A 137 3.04 4.66 -8.47
N SER A 138 3.71 3.75 -9.15
CA SER A 138 4.40 3.98 -10.42
C SER A 138 3.45 4.43 -11.51
N ILE A 139 2.29 3.78 -11.61
CA ILE A 139 1.27 4.07 -12.63
C ILE A 139 0.60 5.41 -12.35
N VAL A 140 0.26 5.74 -11.08
CA VAL A 140 -0.32 7.04 -10.73
C VAL A 140 0.66 8.18 -11.05
N ILE A 141 1.96 8.01 -10.77
CA ILE A 141 3.01 8.97 -11.13
C ILE A 141 3.06 9.14 -12.65
N ALA A 142 3.22 8.04 -13.41
CA ALA A 142 3.37 8.07 -14.85
C ALA A 142 2.10 8.54 -15.59
N LYS A 143 0.92 8.42 -14.96
CA LYS A 143 -0.35 8.96 -15.45
C LYS A 143 -0.42 10.48 -15.32
N ARG A 144 0.15 11.02 -14.25
CA ARG A 144 0.02 12.42 -13.85
C ARG A 144 1.12 13.31 -14.40
N VAL A 145 2.37 12.86 -14.33
CA VAL A 145 3.57 13.65 -14.62
C VAL A 145 4.10 13.29 -16.01
N ASN A 146 4.56 14.29 -16.76
CA ASN A 146 5.15 14.08 -18.09
C ASN A 146 6.64 13.74 -17.98
N ASN A 147 7.14 13.00 -18.97
CA ASN A 147 8.57 12.73 -19.18
C ASN A 147 9.31 12.12 -17.97
N VAL A 148 8.61 11.35 -17.12
CA VAL A 148 9.20 10.65 -15.98
C VAL A 148 9.54 9.22 -16.36
N LYS A 149 10.64 8.69 -15.83
CA LYS A 149 10.97 7.26 -15.88
C LYS A 149 10.82 6.66 -14.49
N VAL A 150 9.91 5.69 -14.31
CA VAL A 150 9.67 5.03 -13.03
C VAL A 150 10.17 3.59 -13.11
N TYR A 151 11.34 3.32 -12.55
CA TYR A 151 11.86 1.97 -12.34
C TYR A 151 11.10 1.32 -11.19
N SER A 152 10.52 0.15 -11.42
CA SER A 152 9.55 -0.48 -10.51
C SER A 152 9.97 -1.91 -10.21
N ALA A 153 10.70 -2.10 -9.09
CA ALA A 153 11.12 -3.42 -8.63
C ALA A 153 9.97 -4.15 -7.92
N GLU A 154 9.79 -5.41 -8.24
CA GLU A 154 8.84 -6.29 -7.58
C GLU A 154 9.39 -7.73 -7.58
N ILE A 155 9.34 -8.40 -6.42
CA ILE A 155 9.84 -9.76 -6.25
C ILE A 155 8.74 -10.82 -6.39
N ASN A 156 7.47 -10.45 -6.13
CA ASN A 156 6.33 -11.33 -6.31
C ASN A 156 5.96 -11.41 -7.79
N GLU A 157 6.16 -12.56 -8.40
CA GLU A 157 5.86 -12.78 -9.82
C GLU A 157 4.39 -12.51 -10.19
N ALA A 158 3.44 -12.85 -9.30
CA ALA A 158 2.02 -12.55 -9.53
C ALA A 158 1.78 -11.04 -9.57
N ALA A 159 2.33 -10.29 -8.62
CA ALA A 159 2.23 -8.84 -8.60
C ALA A 159 2.89 -8.19 -9.81
N TYR A 160 4.04 -8.70 -10.24
CA TYR A 160 4.72 -8.26 -11.45
C TYR A 160 3.86 -8.48 -12.71
N ARG A 161 3.24 -9.66 -12.86
CA ARG A 161 2.31 -9.92 -14.00
C ARG A 161 1.14 -8.94 -14.00
N TYR A 162 0.54 -8.67 -12.84
CA TYR A 162 -0.51 -7.65 -12.72
C TYR A 162 0.03 -6.25 -13.03
N MET A 163 1.26 -5.91 -12.63
CA MET A 163 1.88 -4.62 -12.97
C MET A 163 2.01 -4.44 -14.47
N LEU A 164 2.44 -5.46 -15.22
CA LEU A 164 2.50 -5.41 -16.68
C LEU A 164 1.12 -5.13 -17.30
N MET A 165 0.10 -5.89 -16.90
CA MET A 165 -1.28 -5.67 -17.35
C MET A 165 -1.78 -4.26 -17.00
N ASN A 166 -1.45 -3.78 -15.81
CA ASN A 166 -1.86 -2.46 -15.34
C ASN A 166 -1.15 -1.32 -16.09
N ILE A 167 0.08 -1.49 -16.49
CA ILE A 167 0.79 -0.54 -17.37
C ILE A 167 0.10 -0.46 -18.71
N GLU A 168 -0.20 -1.60 -19.33
CA GLU A 168 -0.80 -1.68 -20.67
C GLU A 168 -2.22 -1.07 -20.72
N GLN A 169 -3.06 -1.37 -19.72
CA GLN A 169 -4.45 -0.89 -19.70
C GLN A 169 -4.60 0.60 -19.36
N ASN A 170 -3.54 1.25 -18.86
CA ASN A 170 -3.55 2.66 -18.53
C ASN A 170 -2.88 3.51 -19.62
N LYS A 171 -3.54 4.60 -20.02
CA LYS A 171 -2.94 5.58 -20.94
C LYS A 171 -1.97 6.47 -20.16
N LEU A 172 -0.71 6.08 -20.08
CA LEU A 172 0.33 6.79 -19.34
C LEU A 172 0.92 7.93 -20.15
N LYS A 173 1.35 9.00 -19.48
CA LYS A 173 2.09 10.13 -20.06
C LYS A 173 3.60 9.93 -20.01
N SER A 174 4.03 8.94 -19.24
CA SER A 174 5.41 8.66 -18.90
C SER A 174 5.69 7.17 -18.88
N THR A 175 6.95 6.78 -18.70
CA THR A 175 7.39 5.39 -18.82
C THR A 175 7.48 4.73 -17.43
N VAL A 176 6.79 3.61 -17.26
CA VAL A 176 7.04 2.69 -16.15
C VAL A 176 7.88 1.53 -16.66
N ILE A 177 8.97 1.23 -16.00
CA ILE A 177 9.92 0.14 -16.33
C ILE A 177 9.77 -0.93 -15.23
N PRO A 178 8.97 -1.97 -15.45
CA PRO A 178 8.76 -3.04 -14.48
C PRO A 178 9.99 -3.97 -14.46
N ILE A 179 10.43 -4.38 -13.28
CA ILE A 179 11.60 -5.24 -13.09
C ILE A 179 11.25 -6.31 -12.06
N LEU A 180 11.25 -7.57 -12.49
CA LEU A 180 11.06 -8.73 -11.62
C LEU A 180 12.40 -9.11 -11.00
N ASP A 181 12.68 -8.56 -9.82
CA ASP A 181 13.94 -8.82 -9.10
C ASP A 181 13.85 -8.27 -7.66
N ASP A 182 14.76 -8.68 -6.79
CA ASP A 182 14.98 -8.05 -5.48
C ASP A 182 15.40 -6.58 -5.65
N ALA A 183 14.82 -5.72 -4.82
CA ALA A 183 15.10 -4.27 -4.86
C ALA A 183 16.57 -3.92 -4.70
N ARG A 184 17.38 -4.71 -3.96
CA ARG A 184 18.84 -4.52 -3.82
C ARG A 184 19.56 -4.70 -5.15
N ASN A 185 19.22 -5.76 -5.87
CA ASN A 185 19.82 -6.03 -7.19
C ASN A 185 19.49 -4.90 -8.17
N VAL A 186 18.24 -4.40 -8.12
CA VAL A 186 17.82 -3.28 -8.96
C VAL A 186 18.55 -2.00 -8.54
N ALA A 187 18.65 -1.70 -7.23
CA ALA A 187 19.38 -0.54 -6.71
C ALA A 187 20.86 -0.55 -7.16
N ALA A 188 21.51 -1.71 -7.10
CA ALA A 188 22.90 -1.85 -7.55
C ALA A 188 23.08 -1.51 -9.05
N ARG A 189 22.09 -1.88 -9.90
CA ARG A 189 22.09 -1.52 -11.34
C ARG A 189 21.75 -0.06 -11.60
N LEU A 190 20.94 0.55 -10.72
CA LEU A 190 20.54 1.96 -10.78
C LEU A 190 21.48 2.89 -9.99
N ARG A 191 22.63 2.40 -9.53
CA ARG A 191 23.56 3.18 -8.70
C ARG A 191 23.86 4.53 -9.33
N HIS A 192 23.66 5.62 -8.57
CA HIS A 192 23.77 7.00 -9.03
C HIS A 192 22.91 7.32 -10.26
N GLY A 193 21.75 6.67 -10.38
CA GLY A 193 20.94 6.75 -11.59
C GLY A 193 19.53 7.32 -11.40
N VAL A 194 19.11 7.70 -10.16
CA VAL A 194 17.76 8.19 -9.91
C VAL A 194 17.73 9.45 -9.04
N ASP A 195 16.66 10.21 -9.17
CA ASP A 195 16.46 11.49 -8.49
C ASP A 195 15.54 11.32 -7.26
N ARG A 196 14.78 10.23 -7.22
CA ARG A 196 13.78 9.95 -6.18
C ARG A 196 13.60 8.46 -5.95
N VAL A 197 13.51 8.06 -4.67
CA VAL A 197 13.26 6.67 -4.26
C VAL A 197 12.01 6.58 -3.41
N LEU A 198 11.16 5.60 -3.70
CA LEU A 198 9.97 5.25 -2.92
C LEU A 198 10.20 3.90 -2.23
N MET A 199 9.98 3.86 -0.92
CA MET A 199 10.17 2.66 -0.09
C MET A 199 8.87 2.27 0.64
N PRO A 200 7.78 1.89 -0.08
CA PRO A 200 6.46 1.64 0.53
C PRO A 200 6.32 0.25 1.17
N LEU A 201 7.38 -0.23 1.84
CA LEU A 201 7.41 -1.50 2.58
C LEU A 201 7.83 -1.24 4.04
N PRO A 202 6.92 -0.71 4.89
CA PRO A 202 7.27 -0.16 6.21
C PRO A 202 7.87 -1.18 7.19
N GLU A 203 7.62 -2.47 7.01
CA GLU A 203 8.12 -3.54 7.88
C GLU A 203 9.61 -3.78 7.69
N ARG A 204 10.11 -3.60 6.46
CA ARG A 204 11.49 -3.96 6.06
C ARG A 204 12.25 -2.80 5.42
N ALA A 205 11.67 -1.60 5.33
CA ALA A 205 12.28 -0.48 4.62
C ALA A 205 13.71 -0.17 5.09
N MET A 206 13.97 -0.26 6.39
CA MET A 206 15.32 0.01 6.92
C MET A 206 16.38 -1.00 6.47
N GLU A 207 16.00 -2.21 6.09
CA GLU A 207 16.92 -3.22 5.55
C GLU A 207 17.48 -2.84 4.17
N TYR A 208 16.78 -1.96 3.45
CA TYR A 208 17.08 -1.52 2.07
C TYR A 208 17.48 -0.03 2.01
N TYR A 209 17.62 0.62 3.17
CA TYR A 209 17.78 2.07 3.19
C TYR A 209 19.10 2.54 2.59
N GLU A 210 20.20 1.83 2.85
CA GLU A 210 21.51 2.11 2.25
C GLU A 210 21.51 1.91 0.73
N ASP A 211 20.83 0.87 0.25
CA ASP A 211 20.68 0.61 -1.19
C ASP A 211 19.86 1.73 -1.87
N ALA A 212 18.85 2.25 -1.18
CA ALA A 212 18.09 3.39 -1.65
C ALA A 212 18.96 4.65 -1.79
N ILE A 213 19.80 4.94 -0.78
CA ILE A 213 20.75 6.07 -0.81
C ILE A 213 21.75 5.89 -1.96
N ALA A 214 22.32 4.69 -2.12
CA ALA A 214 23.29 4.40 -3.17
C ALA A 214 22.73 4.53 -4.59
N SER A 215 21.42 4.46 -4.78
CA SER A 215 20.76 4.63 -6.08
C SER A 215 20.57 6.10 -6.47
N LEU A 216 20.64 7.05 -5.52
CA LEU A 216 20.49 8.49 -5.80
C LEU A 216 21.67 9.04 -6.60
N ASP A 217 21.40 9.94 -7.54
CA ASP A 217 22.36 10.62 -8.39
C ASP A 217 22.95 11.86 -7.70
N GLY A 218 23.86 11.63 -6.74
CA GLY A 218 24.54 12.69 -5.98
C GLY A 218 23.66 13.47 -5.01
N GLY A 219 22.33 13.28 -5.05
CA GLY A 219 21.35 13.91 -4.19
C GLY A 219 19.94 13.53 -4.64
N GLY A 220 18.90 13.98 -3.93
CA GLY A 220 17.53 13.66 -4.31
C GLY A 220 16.61 13.43 -3.12
N TRP A 221 15.55 12.67 -3.34
CA TRP A 221 14.53 12.41 -2.33
C TRP A 221 14.35 10.93 -2.04
N ILE A 222 14.21 10.60 -0.75
CA ILE A 222 13.74 9.28 -0.31
C ILE A 222 12.43 9.45 0.45
N HIS A 223 11.39 8.73 0.03
CA HIS A 223 10.13 8.62 0.74
C HIS A 223 10.12 7.31 1.50
N LEU A 224 10.50 7.37 2.79
CA LEU A 224 10.67 6.22 3.67
C LEU A 224 9.41 5.98 4.48
N TYR A 225 8.77 4.82 4.28
CA TYR A 225 7.61 4.39 5.04
C TYR A 225 8.04 3.52 6.20
N LEU A 226 7.52 3.81 7.40
CA LEU A 226 7.82 3.04 8.61
C LEU A 226 6.56 2.78 9.42
N HIS A 227 6.53 1.67 10.14
CA HIS A 227 5.61 1.44 11.23
C HIS A 227 6.21 1.99 12.54
N VAL A 228 5.47 2.85 13.22
CA VAL A 228 5.90 3.48 14.46
C VAL A 228 4.83 3.27 15.53
N LYS A 229 5.26 2.98 16.76
CA LYS A 229 4.33 2.96 17.90
C LYS A 229 3.74 4.35 18.11
N ARG A 230 2.46 4.41 18.46
CA ARG A 230 1.76 5.66 18.77
C ARG A 230 2.33 6.22 20.08
N ILE A 231 3.18 7.23 19.96
CA ILE A 231 3.75 8.03 21.04
C ILE A 231 3.40 9.50 20.79
N ARG A 232 3.83 10.42 21.64
CA ARG A 232 3.64 11.87 21.41
C ARG A 232 4.30 12.26 20.09
N SER A 233 3.68 13.18 19.36
CA SER A 233 4.13 13.57 18.00
C SER A 233 5.58 14.07 17.96
N GLU A 234 5.99 14.82 18.98
CA GLU A 234 7.36 15.34 19.12
C GLU A 234 8.40 14.22 19.26
N ASP A 235 8.06 13.16 20.01
CA ASP A 235 8.93 11.99 20.22
C ASP A 235 9.08 11.17 18.93
N ILE A 236 8.06 11.13 18.08
CA ILE A 236 8.11 10.42 16.79
C ILE A 236 9.18 11.03 15.88
N ILE A 237 9.16 12.36 15.75
CA ILE A 237 10.13 13.08 14.90
C ILE A 237 11.55 12.92 15.44
N TYR A 238 11.70 13.10 16.75
CA TYR A 238 13.01 13.00 17.39
C TYR A 238 13.61 11.60 17.21
N SER A 239 12.83 10.56 17.50
CA SER A 239 13.25 9.16 17.32
C SER A 239 13.58 8.82 15.87
N ALA A 240 12.82 9.35 14.89
CA ALA A 240 13.10 9.11 13.48
C ALA A 240 14.37 9.84 13.04
N LYS A 241 14.52 11.12 13.40
CA LYS A 241 15.73 11.91 13.08
C LYS A 241 16.99 11.26 13.67
N ASP A 242 16.92 10.78 14.91
CA ASP A 242 18.04 10.11 15.58
C ASP A 242 18.43 8.82 14.86
N LYS A 243 17.45 7.98 14.50
CA LYS A 243 17.69 6.75 13.73
C LYS A 243 18.27 6.98 12.35
N LEU A 244 17.88 8.08 11.68
CA LEU A 244 18.29 8.39 10.32
C LEU A 244 19.60 9.19 10.27
N LYS A 245 20.01 9.82 11.37
CA LYS A 245 21.22 10.64 11.47
C LYS A 245 22.51 9.98 10.95
N PRO A 246 22.77 8.67 11.22
CA PRO A 246 23.98 8.01 10.73
C PRO A 246 24.07 7.92 9.20
N TYR A 247 22.93 7.97 8.51
CA TYR A 247 22.84 7.79 7.06
C TYR A 247 22.90 9.10 6.28
N GLY A 248 22.88 10.24 6.97
CA GLY A 248 22.81 11.57 6.34
C GLY A 248 21.40 11.89 5.81
N GLY A 249 21.31 12.99 5.07
CA GLY A 249 20.03 13.51 4.60
C GLY A 249 19.29 14.36 5.66
N SER A 250 18.34 15.16 5.21
CA SER A 250 17.50 16.00 6.06
C SER A 250 16.06 15.53 6.00
N VAL A 251 15.44 15.26 7.15
CA VAL A 251 14.01 14.97 7.23
C VAL A 251 13.25 16.29 7.08
N GLU A 252 12.77 16.58 5.87
CA GLU A 252 12.05 17.80 5.53
C GLU A 252 10.60 17.78 6.01
N SER A 253 9.95 16.64 5.89
CA SER A 253 8.58 16.45 6.37
C SER A 253 8.31 15.01 6.80
N TYR A 254 7.24 14.84 7.60
CA TYR A 254 6.66 13.54 7.87
C TYR A 254 5.14 13.67 7.93
N ARG A 255 4.46 12.56 7.72
CA ARG A 255 3.01 12.49 7.92
C ARG A 255 2.52 11.11 8.31
N ILE A 256 1.39 11.07 9.00
CA ILE A 256 0.66 9.84 9.25
C ILE A 256 -0.09 9.48 7.97
N VAL A 257 0.25 8.31 7.40
CA VAL A 257 -0.40 7.76 6.21
C VAL A 257 -1.72 7.08 6.60
N ARG A 258 -1.65 6.23 7.64
CA ARG A 258 -2.82 5.54 8.21
C ARG A 258 -2.52 4.93 9.58
N GLU A 259 -3.59 4.56 10.27
CA GLU A 259 -3.50 3.67 11.43
C GLU A 259 -3.50 2.21 10.94
N VAL A 260 -2.58 1.39 11.45
CA VAL A 260 -2.47 -0.04 11.11
C VAL A 260 -2.86 -0.96 12.27
N GLY A 261 -3.01 -0.39 13.46
CA GLY A 261 -3.45 -1.07 14.67
C GLY A 261 -3.73 -0.09 15.80
N PRO A 262 -4.21 -0.54 16.96
CA PRO A 262 -4.59 0.34 18.07
C PRO A 262 -3.44 1.24 18.57
N SER A 263 -2.22 0.74 18.47
CA SER A 263 -1.02 1.44 18.94
C SER A 263 0.05 1.62 17.87
N THR A 264 -0.27 1.41 16.58
CA THR A 264 0.71 1.45 15.50
C THR A 264 0.23 2.35 14.38
N LEU A 265 1.08 3.28 13.97
CA LEU A 265 0.88 4.20 12.86
C LEU A 265 1.82 3.81 11.71
N GLN A 266 1.35 3.93 10.49
CA GLN A 266 2.21 3.97 9.31
C GLN A 266 2.51 5.44 9.00
N LEU A 267 3.79 5.77 9.02
CA LEU A 267 4.30 7.10 8.71
C LEU A 267 5.09 7.05 7.40
N VAL A 268 5.15 8.19 6.73
CA VAL A 268 6.13 8.46 5.68
C VAL A 268 7.01 9.62 6.12
N PHE A 269 8.32 9.49 5.89
CA PHE A 269 9.30 10.54 6.05
C PHE A 269 9.80 10.95 4.66
N ASP A 270 9.70 12.23 4.35
CA ASP A 270 10.24 12.81 3.12
C ASP A 270 11.65 13.34 3.45
N ILE A 271 12.66 12.65 2.93
CA ILE A 271 14.07 12.88 3.28
C ILE A 271 14.79 13.42 2.06
N LYS A 272 15.44 14.57 2.23
CA LYS A 272 16.25 15.22 1.19
C LYS A 272 17.73 14.86 1.38
N PHE A 273 18.36 14.43 0.33
CA PHE A 273 19.81 14.32 0.22
C PHE A 273 20.31 15.43 -0.67
N ASN A 274 21.30 16.18 -0.22
CA ASN A 274 21.96 17.22 -1.01
C ASN A 274 23.14 16.59 -1.75
N SER A 275 23.44 17.10 -2.95
CA SER A 275 24.65 16.74 -3.68
C SER A 275 25.86 17.04 -2.81
N ILE A 276 26.77 16.08 -2.70
CA ILE A 276 28.08 16.23 -2.05
C ILE A 276 29.02 16.92 -3.03
#